data_f368429487a73a57ef6096a6f8a3644d
#
_entry.id   f368429487a73a57ef6096a6f8a3644d
#
_cell.length_a   1.000
_cell.length_b   1.000
_cell.length_c   1.000
_cell.angle_alpha   90.00
_cell.angle_beta   90.00
_cell.angle_gamma   90.00
#
_symmetry.space_group_name_H-M   'P 1'
#
loop_
_entity.id
_entity.type
_entity.pdbx_description
1 polymer ?
#
loop_
_entity_poly.entity_id
_entity_poly.type
_entity_poly.pdbx_seq_one_letter_code
_entity_poly.pdbx_strand_id
1 'polypeptide(L)'
;MTTFTYSHSDADLLNQPIGYWSSAAGAAVVNHIRTALAELGLTQPQWWILNQLQDAPPEGRDRDEVVAVLRGYLETGESALRHNIGALHDRGLVTEDAAGRIALTEAGRELRDRVAARQRDILAEIREGVTDEDYVHTLKVLQRMIHNVGASAWHH
;
A
#
# COMPACT_ATOMS: atom_id res chain seq x y z
N MET A 1 29.88 0.49 -4.26
CA MET A 1 28.82 1.11 -3.42
C MET A 1 28.84 2.61 -3.66
N THR A 2 27.77 3.16 -4.19
CA THR A 2 27.61 4.61 -4.29
C THR A 2 27.31 5.13 -2.89
N THR A 3 28.19 5.92 -2.32
CA THR A 3 27.95 6.56 -1.02
C THR A 3 26.84 7.58 -1.20
N PHE A 4 25.73 7.40 -0.47
CA PHE A 4 24.64 8.39 -0.46
C PHE A 4 25.11 9.68 0.23
N THR A 5 24.85 10.83 -0.41
CA THR A 5 25.22 12.13 0.12
C THR A 5 23.95 12.93 0.42
N TYR A 6 23.82 13.41 1.64
CA TYR A 6 22.70 14.27 2.04
C TYR A 6 22.82 15.66 1.39
N SER A 7 21.65 16.28 1.13
CA SER A 7 21.56 17.58 0.44
C SER A 7 22.13 18.76 1.24
N HIS A 8 22.15 18.66 2.57
CA HIS A 8 22.51 19.73 3.49
C HIS A 8 23.26 19.17 4.70
N SER A 9 23.92 20.06 5.45
CA SER A 9 24.45 19.74 6.78
C SER A 9 23.31 19.47 7.77
N ASP A 10 23.59 18.77 8.89
CA ASP A 10 22.59 18.54 9.93
C ASP A 10 21.99 19.84 10.48
N ALA A 11 22.80 20.88 10.63
CA ALA A 11 22.36 22.20 11.08
C ALA A 11 21.36 22.85 10.10
N ASP A 12 21.60 22.69 8.80
CA ASP A 12 20.71 23.22 7.76
C ASP A 12 19.45 22.37 7.60
N LEU A 13 19.55 21.04 7.79
CA LEU A 13 18.41 20.13 7.77
C LEU A 13 17.38 20.48 8.86
N LEU A 14 17.80 20.97 10.03
CA LEU A 14 16.89 21.43 11.08
C LEU A 14 15.92 22.53 10.61
N ASN A 15 16.30 23.30 9.61
CA ASN A 15 15.51 24.41 9.06
C ASN A 15 14.73 24.03 7.79
N GLN A 16 14.86 22.77 7.32
CA GLN A 16 14.14 22.31 6.14
C GLN A 16 12.67 22.01 6.47
N PRO A 17 11.74 22.30 5.55
CA PRO A 17 10.31 22.09 5.77
C PRO A 17 9.97 20.59 5.74
N ILE A 18 9.59 20.06 6.90
CA ILE A 18 9.21 18.63 7.03
C ILE A 18 8.03 18.25 6.13
N GLY A 19 7.10 19.17 5.89
CA GLY A 19 5.95 18.93 5.01
C GLY A 19 6.38 18.64 3.57
N TYR A 20 7.38 19.32 3.05
CA TYR A 20 7.96 19.03 1.74
C TYR A 20 8.62 17.65 1.71
N TRP A 21 9.52 17.36 2.65
CA TRP A 21 10.27 16.11 2.66
C TRP A 21 9.38 14.89 2.86
N SER A 22 8.38 14.96 3.76
CA SER A 22 7.43 13.87 3.97
C SER A 22 6.54 13.63 2.74
N SER A 23 6.09 14.69 2.09
CA SER A 23 5.31 14.60 0.84
C SER A 23 6.13 14.03 -0.31
N ALA A 24 7.36 14.50 -0.49
CA ALA A 24 8.26 14.02 -1.53
C ALA A 24 8.63 12.54 -1.32
N ALA A 25 8.93 12.14 -0.09
CA ALA A 25 9.21 10.75 0.26
C ALA A 25 7.99 9.86 0.02
N GLY A 26 6.81 10.28 0.47
CA GLY A 26 5.56 9.55 0.24
C GLY A 26 5.27 9.36 -1.24
N ALA A 27 5.40 10.41 -2.05
CA ALA A 27 5.18 10.33 -3.50
C ALA A 27 6.19 9.39 -4.17
N ALA A 28 7.48 9.47 -3.82
CA ALA A 28 8.53 8.62 -4.38
C ALA A 28 8.29 7.14 -4.05
N VAL A 29 7.99 6.83 -2.79
CA VAL A 29 7.71 5.46 -2.33
C VAL A 29 6.46 4.90 -3.02
N VAL A 30 5.37 5.66 -3.06
CA VAL A 30 4.12 5.23 -3.71
C VAL A 30 4.31 5.00 -5.21
N ASN A 31 5.04 5.88 -5.90
CA ASN A 31 5.33 5.70 -7.31
C ASN A 31 6.18 4.45 -7.58
N HIS A 32 7.19 4.18 -6.75
CA HIS A 32 8.01 2.97 -6.85
C HIS A 32 7.16 1.69 -6.69
N ILE A 33 6.28 1.66 -5.67
CA ILE A 33 5.35 0.56 -5.45
C ILE A 33 4.40 0.38 -6.64
N ARG A 34 3.79 1.46 -7.14
CA ARG A 34 2.87 1.41 -8.28
C ARG A 34 3.53 0.89 -9.55
N THR A 35 4.74 1.32 -9.82
CA THR A 35 5.53 0.84 -10.98
C THR A 35 5.76 -0.66 -10.89
N ALA A 36 6.21 -1.15 -9.75
CA ALA A 36 6.44 -2.58 -9.53
C ALA A 36 5.15 -3.43 -9.61
N LEU A 37 4.03 -2.91 -9.10
CA LEU A 37 2.72 -3.57 -9.24
C LEU A 37 2.28 -3.63 -10.71
N ALA A 38 2.48 -2.55 -11.48
CA ALA A 38 2.14 -2.48 -12.89
C ALA A 38 2.92 -3.50 -13.73
N GLU A 39 4.18 -3.77 -13.40
CA GLU A 39 5.00 -4.82 -14.02
C GLU A 39 4.38 -6.22 -13.83
N LEU A 40 3.63 -6.42 -12.75
CA LEU A 40 2.89 -7.65 -12.46
C LEU A 40 1.42 -7.59 -12.93
N GLY A 41 1.03 -6.53 -13.64
CA GLY A 41 -0.30 -6.35 -14.19
C GLY A 41 -1.37 -5.97 -13.16
N LEU A 42 -0.98 -5.36 -12.04
CA LEU A 42 -1.90 -4.91 -10.99
C LEU A 42 -1.82 -3.41 -10.76
N THR A 43 -2.94 -2.84 -10.35
CA THR A 43 -3.01 -1.52 -9.71
C THR A 43 -2.94 -1.67 -8.19
N GLN A 44 -2.64 -0.58 -7.50
CA GLN A 44 -2.62 -0.58 -6.03
C GLN A 44 -3.97 -0.98 -5.40
N PRO A 45 -5.13 -0.48 -5.86
CA PRO A 45 -6.42 -0.96 -5.37
C PRO A 45 -6.65 -2.46 -5.61
N GLN A 46 -6.26 -2.98 -6.76
CA GLN A 46 -6.36 -4.43 -7.06
C GLN A 46 -5.51 -5.26 -6.11
N TRP A 47 -4.28 -4.85 -5.83
CA TRP A 47 -3.43 -5.50 -4.84
C TRP A 47 -4.10 -5.59 -3.46
N TRP A 48 -4.68 -4.49 -2.99
CA TRP A 48 -5.35 -4.47 -1.70
C TRP A 48 -6.61 -5.33 -1.67
N ILE A 49 -7.36 -5.41 -2.78
CA ILE A 49 -8.51 -6.32 -2.90
C ILE A 49 -8.05 -7.78 -2.77
N LEU A 50 -7.02 -8.18 -3.51
CA LEU A 50 -6.47 -9.55 -3.40
C LEU A 50 -5.98 -9.86 -1.98
N ASN A 51 -5.37 -8.90 -1.32
CA ASN A 51 -4.89 -9.03 0.05
C ASN A 51 -6.03 -9.21 1.06
N GLN A 52 -7.13 -8.47 0.91
CA GLN A 52 -8.31 -8.61 1.76
C GLN A 52 -8.96 -10.00 1.63
N LEU A 53 -8.75 -10.68 0.51
CA LEU A 53 -9.33 -11.99 0.24
C LEU A 53 -8.40 -13.15 0.60
N GLN A 54 -7.16 -12.89 1.03
CA GLN A 54 -6.21 -13.95 1.36
C GLN A 54 -6.71 -14.90 2.43
N ASP A 55 -7.20 -14.35 3.53
CA ASP A 55 -7.67 -15.10 4.70
C ASP A 55 -9.20 -15.19 4.73
N ALA A 56 -9.84 -15.04 3.57
CA ALA A 56 -11.27 -15.18 3.46
C ALA A 56 -11.68 -16.65 3.70
N PRO A 57 -12.83 -16.88 4.35
CA PRO A 57 -13.39 -18.22 4.46
C PRO A 57 -13.69 -18.79 3.06
N PRO A 58 -13.86 -20.13 2.94
CA PRO A 58 -14.13 -20.79 1.65
C PRO A 58 -15.31 -20.20 0.85
N GLU A 59 -16.33 -19.72 1.55
CA GLU A 59 -17.49 -19.04 0.98
C GLU A 59 -17.21 -17.61 0.49
N GLY A 60 -16.01 -17.09 0.74
CA GLY A 60 -15.61 -15.73 0.38
C GLY A 60 -16.01 -14.66 1.40
N ARG A 61 -15.70 -13.41 1.09
CA ARG A 61 -16.10 -12.22 1.85
C ARG A 61 -17.20 -11.45 1.12
N ASP A 62 -18.06 -10.79 1.88
CA ASP A 62 -19.01 -9.84 1.31
C ASP A 62 -18.28 -8.72 0.57
N ARG A 63 -18.70 -8.46 -0.68
CA ARG A 63 -18.08 -7.42 -1.51
C ARG A 63 -18.19 -6.03 -0.90
N ASP A 64 -19.33 -5.73 -0.29
CA ASP A 64 -19.58 -4.40 0.28
C ASP A 64 -18.76 -4.17 1.55
N GLU A 65 -18.48 -5.21 2.32
CA GLU A 65 -17.55 -5.17 3.45
C GLU A 65 -16.12 -4.89 2.98
N VAL A 66 -15.65 -5.57 1.93
CA VAL A 66 -14.32 -5.33 1.36
C VAL A 66 -14.19 -3.89 0.87
N VAL A 67 -15.20 -3.37 0.17
CA VAL A 67 -15.23 -1.98 -0.30
C VAL A 67 -15.21 -1.01 0.88
N ALA A 68 -15.99 -1.26 1.93
CA ALA A 68 -16.04 -0.40 3.11
C ALA A 68 -14.69 -0.29 3.84
N VAL A 69 -13.98 -1.42 3.99
CA VAL A 69 -12.65 -1.45 4.59
C VAL A 69 -11.65 -0.68 3.73
N LEU A 70 -11.60 -0.93 2.44
CA LEU A 70 -10.61 -0.32 1.54
C LEU A 70 -10.85 1.18 1.33
N ARG A 71 -12.09 1.63 1.34
CA ARG A 71 -12.42 3.05 1.30
C ARG A 71 -11.84 3.83 2.47
N GLY A 72 -11.63 3.15 3.62
CA GLY A 72 -11.12 3.79 4.83
C GLY A 72 -9.65 4.20 4.74
N TYR A 73 -8.84 3.54 3.92
CA TYR A 73 -7.40 3.81 3.83
C TYR A 73 -6.84 3.99 2.41
N LEU A 74 -7.62 3.72 1.39
CA LEU A 74 -7.29 4.15 0.04
C LEU A 74 -8.11 5.42 -0.27
N GLU A 75 -7.44 6.47 -0.70
CA GLU A 75 -8.11 7.69 -1.21
C GLU A 75 -8.80 7.41 -2.56
N THR A 76 -9.50 6.28 -2.60
CA THR A 76 -10.16 5.74 -3.80
C THR A 76 -11.63 5.63 -3.52
N GLY A 77 -12.45 6.24 -4.35
CA GLY A 77 -13.90 6.21 -4.19
C GLY A 77 -14.47 4.79 -4.33
N GLU A 78 -15.64 4.58 -3.74
CA GLU A 78 -16.36 3.30 -3.75
C GLU A 78 -16.61 2.76 -5.17
N SER A 79 -17.00 3.64 -6.10
CA SER A 79 -17.21 3.28 -7.51
C SER A 79 -15.96 2.72 -8.17
N ALA A 80 -14.80 3.33 -7.90
CA ALA A 80 -13.52 2.85 -8.43
C ALA A 80 -13.11 1.50 -7.81
N LEU A 81 -13.37 1.29 -6.52
CA LEU A 81 -13.13 -0.01 -5.87
C LEU A 81 -13.99 -1.11 -6.48
N ARG A 82 -15.29 -0.86 -6.70
CA ARG A 82 -16.20 -1.80 -7.37
C ARG A 82 -15.78 -2.10 -8.80
N HIS A 83 -15.31 -1.09 -9.53
CA HIS A 83 -14.76 -1.28 -10.87
C HIS A 83 -13.53 -2.19 -10.86
N ASN A 84 -12.61 -2.00 -9.89
CA ASN A 84 -11.43 -2.84 -9.76
C ASN A 84 -11.77 -4.30 -9.39
N ILE A 85 -12.79 -4.54 -8.56
CA ILE A 85 -13.30 -5.89 -8.28
C ILE A 85 -13.82 -6.53 -9.58
N GLY A 86 -14.62 -5.81 -10.37
CA GLY A 86 -15.10 -6.27 -11.67
C GLY A 86 -13.97 -6.62 -12.63
N ALA A 87 -12.95 -5.77 -12.72
CA ALA A 87 -11.77 -6.03 -13.55
C ALA A 87 -10.99 -7.29 -13.12
N LEU A 88 -10.86 -7.53 -11.82
CA LEU A 88 -10.25 -8.78 -11.30
C LEU A 88 -11.09 -10.00 -11.61
N HIS A 89 -12.42 -9.88 -11.53
CA HIS A 89 -13.36 -10.95 -11.90
C HIS A 89 -13.25 -11.28 -13.40
N ASP A 90 -13.25 -10.27 -14.26
CA ASP A 90 -13.12 -10.46 -15.73
C ASP A 90 -11.79 -11.11 -16.13
N ARG A 91 -10.76 -10.95 -15.33
CA ARG A 91 -9.45 -11.59 -15.50
C ARG A 91 -9.39 -12.99 -14.89
N GLY A 92 -10.45 -13.48 -14.27
CA GLY A 92 -10.48 -14.78 -13.62
C GLY A 92 -9.64 -14.90 -12.35
N LEU A 93 -9.35 -13.77 -11.68
CA LEU A 93 -8.56 -13.72 -10.45
C LEU A 93 -9.42 -13.78 -9.18
N VAL A 94 -10.69 -13.39 -9.31
CA VAL A 94 -11.69 -13.37 -8.26
C VAL A 94 -12.98 -13.99 -8.80
N THR A 95 -13.68 -14.75 -7.97
CA THR A 95 -15.06 -15.20 -8.22
C THR A 95 -16.04 -14.35 -7.42
N GLU A 96 -17.27 -14.24 -7.90
CA GLU A 96 -18.40 -13.67 -7.16
C GLU A 96 -19.60 -14.61 -7.26
N ASP A 97 -20.21 -14.92 -6.13
CA ASP A 97 -21.42 -15.74 -6.08
C ASP A 97 -22.71 -14.89 -6.18
N ALA A 98 -23.86 -15.54 -6.24
CA ALA A 98 -25.15 -14.89 -6.34
C ALA A 98 -25.51 -14.02 -5.13
N ALA A 99 -24.86 -14.23 -3.98
CA ALA A 99 -25.04 -13.45 -2.77
C ALA A 99 -24.09 -12.23 -2.70
N GLY A 100 -23.23 -12.02 -3.72
CA GLY A 100 -22.25 -10.94 -3.73
C GLY A 100 -21.00 -11.20 -2.89
N ARG A 101 -20.72 -12.48 -2.60
CA ARG A 101 -19.50 -12.87 -1.89
C ARG A 101 -18.37 -13.10 -2.90
N ILE A 102 -17.21 -12.53 -2.62
CA ILE A 102 -16.04 -12.62 -3.48
C ILE A 102 -14.95 -13.47 -2.83
N ALA A 103 -14.25 -14.24 -3.64
CA ALA A 103 -13.14 -15.10 -3.21
C ALA A 103 -12.04 -15.16 -4.28
N LEU A 104 -10.82 -15.44 -3.86
CA LEU A 104 -9.71 -15.66 -4.78
C LEU A 104 -9.91 -16.97 -5.55
N THR A 105 -9.65 -16.95 -6.85
CA THR A 105 -9.40 -18.15 -7.64
C THR A 105 -8.00 -18.69 -7.35
N GLU A 106 -7.65 -19.87 -7.87
CA GLU A 106 -6.27 -20.37 -7.80
C GLU A 106 -5.30 -19.41 -8.48
N ALA A 107 -5.63 -18.91 -9.68
CA ALA A 107 -4.84 -17.91 -10.38
C ALA A 107 -4.72 -16.60 -9.58
N GLY A 108 -5.76 -16.19 -8.87
CA GLY A 108 -5.74 -15.03 -7.97
C GLY A 108 -4.78 -15.23 -6.80
N ARG A 109 -4.76 -16.42 -6.19
CA ARG A 109 -3.81 -16.76 -5.12
C ARG A 109 -2.37 -16.75 -5.61
N GLU A 110 -2.10 -17.39 -6.74
CA GLU A 110 -0.76 -17.44 -7.34
C GLU A 110 -0.23 -16.04 -7.67
N LEU A 111 -1.05 -15.18 -8.27
CA LEU A 111 -0.67 -13.80 -8.55
C LEU A 111 -0.42 -13.02 -7.26
N ARG A 112 -1.32 -13.15 -6.29
CA ARG A 112 -1.19 -12.51 -4.98
C ARG A 112 0.13 -12.89 -4.31
N ASP A 113 0.51 -14.17 -4.33
CA ASP A 113 1.74 -14.66 -3.70
C ASP A 113 3.00 -14.14 -4.42
N ARG A 114 2.98 -14.05 -5.74
CA ARG A 114 4.07 -13.41 -6.51
C ARG A 114 4.21 -11.93 -6.14
N VAL A 115 3.10 -11.22 -6.03
CA VAL A 115 3.11 -9.81 -5.64
C VAL A 115 3.59 -9.64 -4.20
N ALA A 116 3.19 -10.51 -3.29
CA ALA A 116 3.66 -10.48 -1.90
C ALA A 116 5.17 -10.70 -1.80
N ALA A 117 5.74 -11.57 -2.64
CA ALA A 117 7.19 -11.75 -2.72
C ALA A 117 7.87 -10.47 -3.24
N ARG A 118 7.36 -9.88 -4.32
CA ARG A 118 7.90 -8.64 -4.87
C ARG A 118 7.78 -7.45 -3.89
N GLN A 119 6.72 -7.40 -3.11
CA GLN A 119 6.54 -6.39 -2.07
C GLN A 119 7.63 -6.45 -0.99
N ARG A 120 8.08 -7.64 -0.61
CA ARG A 120 9.21 -7.77 0.32
C ARG A 120 10.51 -7.19 -0.27
N ASP A 121 10.76 -7.44 -1.55
CA ASP A 121 11.93 -6.88 -2.23
C ASP A 121 11.86 -5.35 -2.34
N ILE A 122 10.68 -4.82 -2.69
CA ILE A 122 10.43 -3.37 -2.75
C ILE A 122 10.68 -2.71 -1.39
N LEU A 123 10.20 -3.30 -0.30
CA LEU A 123 10.45 -2.78 1.04
C LEU A 123 11.93 -2.81 1.41
N ALA A 124 12.66 -3.85 1.00
CA ALA A 124 14.11 -3.92 1.17
C ALA A 124 14.84 -2.84 0.35
N GLU A 125 14.44 -2.63 -0.90
CA GLU A 125 14.97 -1.56 -1.76
C GLU A 125 14.75 -0.17 -1.15
N ILE A 126 13.54 0.12 -0.69
CA ILE A 126 13.17 1.40 -0.05
C ILE A 126 13.98 1.64 1.23
N ARG A 127 14.29 0.58 1.95
CA ARG A 127 14.99 0.65 3.25
C ARG A 127 16.50 0.45 3.14
N GLU A 128 17.05 0.35 1.94
CA GLU A 128 18.49 0.20 1.76
C GLU A 128 19.26 1.35 2.43
N GLY A 129 20.19 1.02 3.32
CA GLY A 129 20.95 2.00 4.10
C GLY A 129 20.21 2.68 5.24
N VAL A 130 18.95 2.28 5.51
CA VAL A 130 18.16 2.78 6.65
C VAL A 130 18.07 1.68 7.70
N THR A 131 18.52 1.97 8.93
CA THR A 131 18.42 1.02 10.03
C THR A 131 16.98 0.87 10.52
N ASP A 132 16.65 -0.24 11.17
CA ASP A 132 15.32 -0.44 11.78
C ASP A 132 15.04 0.64 12.83
N GLU A 133 16.06 1.04 13.59
CA GLU A 133 15.95 2.09 14.59
C GLU A 133 15.59 3.44 13.97
N ASP A 134 16.29 3.87 12.92
CA ASP A 134 16.01 5.12 12.21
C ASP A 134 14.63 5.10 11.55
N TYR A 135 14.26 3.97 10.98
CA TYR A 135 12.95 3.80 10.37
C TYR A 135 11.83 3.97 11.40
N VAL A 136 11.91 3.25 12.52
CA VAL A 136 10.92 3.34 13.60
C VAL A 136 10.91 4.75 14.21
N HIS A 137 12.10 5.34 14.42
CA HIS A 137 12.22 6.69 14.95
C HIS A 137 11.54 7.72 14.05
N THR A 138 11.78 7.64 12.74
CA THR A 138 11.15 8.51 11.74
C THR A 138 9.62 8.41 11.79
N LEU A 139 9.05 7.21 11.84
CA LEU A 139 7.60 7.04 11.94
C LEU A 139 7.03 7.62 13.24
N LYS A 140 7.73 7.46 14.36
CA LYS A 140 7.31 8.05 15.64
C LYS A 140 7.33 9.59 15.61
N VAL A 141 8.34 10.18 14.98
CA VAL A 141 8.43 11.63 14.80
C VAL A 141 7.25 12.13 13.95
N LEU A 142 6.96 11.49 12.82
CA LEU A 142 5.84 11.87 11.97
C LEU A 142 4.50 11.74 12.72
N GLN A 143 4.28 10.66 13.46
CA GLN A 143 3.06 10.47 14.27
C GLN A 143 2.92 11.57 15.33
N ARG A 144 4.02 11.94 16.00
CA ARG A 144 4.02 13.02 16.98
C ARG A 144 3.65 14.36 16.35
N MET A 145 4.19 14.68 15.17
CA MET A 145 3.88 15.90 14.44
C MET A 145 2.40 15.97 14.02
N ILE A 146 1.85 14.85 13.53
CA ILE A 146 0.43 14.74 13.19
C ILE A 146 -0.44 15.02 14.42
N HIS A 147 -0.12 14.39 15.56
CA HIS A 147 -0.83 14.60 16.83
C HIS A 147 -0.76 16.06 17.29
N ASN A 148 0.40 16.70 17.21
CA ASN A 148 0.63 18.07 17.69
C ASN A 148 -0.22 19.12 16.96
N VAL A 149 -0.62 18.85 15.72
CA VAL A 149 -1.51 19.73 14.93
C VAL A 149 -2.97 19.32 14.99
N GLY A 150 -3.32 18.39 15.88
CA GLY A 150 -4.70 17.94 16.08
C GLY A 150 -5.26 17.04 14.97
N ALA A 151 -4.38 16.50 14.14
CA ALA A 151 -4.75 15.55 13.08
C ALA A 151 -4.64 14.10 13.55
N SER A 152 -5.16 13.18 12.75
CA SER A 152 -5.03 11.73 12.93
C SER A 152 -4.60 11.06 11.64
N ALA A 153 -3.85 9.97 11.76
CA ALA A 153 -3.53 9.08 10.65
C ALA A 153 -4.24 7.74 10.85
N TRP A 154 -4.55 7.09 9.74
CA TRP A 154 -5.10 5.75 9.79
C TRP A 154 -4.01 4.74 10.23
N HIS A 155 -4.37 3.79 11.07
CA HIS A 155 -3.49 2.73 11.57
C HIS A 155 -4.00 1.37 11.10
N HIS A 156 -3.06 0.56 10.60
CA HIS A 156 -3.34 -0.84 10.25
C HIS A 156 -3.49 -1.72 11.47
#